data_def372f5295ab64c25223057166d23cd
#
_entry.id   def372f5295ab64c25223057166d23cd
#
_cell.length_a   1.000
_cell.length_b   1.000
_cell.length_c   1.000
_cell.angle_alpha   90.00
_cell.angle_beta   90.00
_cell.angle_gamma   90.00
#
_symmetry.space_group_name_H-M   'P 1'
#
loop_
_entity.id
_entity.type
_entity.pdbx_description
1 polymer ?
#
loop_
_entity_poly.entity_id
_entity_poly.type
_entity_poly.pdbx_seq_one_letter_code
_entity_poly.pdbx_strand_id
1 'polypeptide(L)'
;MASIHTFILQPGAREIALCAKWRLEAFGDVLGASLQDEIKRLEDFVAGGQGQVALMARCDGVPAGTCLLTPTELEPCHPVSPWLAGLYVVPEYRRRGIGRLLISATEEQARQRGNSHIYLYTDDAIAFYEGLGWRVIEQTMWMDHPMALMARDLRA
;
A
#
# COMPACT_ATOMS: atom_id res chain seq x y z
N MET A 1 -3.67 22.29 -14.07
CA MET A 1 -3.97 21.24 -13.10
C MET A 1 -3.06 20.04 -13.30
N ALA A 2 -2.60 19.47 -12.22
CA ALA A 2 -1.76 18.28 -12.29
C ALA A 2 -2.59 17.09 -12.79
N SER A 3 -2.00 16.29 -13.67
CA SER A 3 -2.58 15.05 -14.19
C SER A 3 -2.00 13.88 -13.40
N ILE A 4 -2.86 13.17 -12.65
CA ILE A 4 -2.44 12.06 -11.80
C ILE A 4 -3.03 10.78 -12.36
N HIS A 5 -2.16 9.78 -12.57
CA HIS A 5 -2.56 8.46 -13.08
C HIS A 5 -2.02 7.37 -12.18
N THR A 6 -2.86 6.38 -11.87
CA THR A 6 -2.43 5.17 -11.17
C THR A 6 -2.38 4.02 -12.16
N PHE A 7 -1.44 3.10 -11.94
CA PHE A 7 -1.30 1.93 -12.79
C PHE A 7 -0.67 0.78 -12.00
N ILE A 8 -0.84 -0.42 -12.53
CA ILE A 8 -0.29 -1.64 -11.92
C ILE A 8 1.11 -1.86 -12.46
N LEU A 9 2.07 -2.09 -11.55
CA LEU A 9 3.42 -2.47 -11.96
C LEU A 9 3.42 -3.86 -12.58
N GLN A 10 4.00 -3.96 -13.76
CA GLN A 10 4.09 -5.22 -14.49
C GLN A 10 5.44 -5.90 -14.20
N PRO A 11 5.52 -7.24 -14.33
CA PRO A 11 6.80 -7.93 -14.20
C PRO A 11 7.84 -7.32 -15.15
N GLY A 12 9.05 -7.09 -14.62
CA GLY A 12 10.13 -6.49 -15.39
C GLY A 12 10.08 -4.98 -15.53
N ALA A 13 9.12 -4.30 -14.91
CA ALA A 13 9.03 -2.84 -14.98
C ALA A 13 10.26 -2.19 -14.34
N ARG A 14 10.83 -1.20 -15.04
CA ARG A 14 12.00 -0.48 -14.52
C ARG A 14 11.69 0.31 -13.25
N GLU A 15 10.41 0.67 -13.04
CA GLU A 15 9.98 1.43 -11.87
C GLU A 15 10.04 0.60 -10.58
N ILE A 16 10.20 -0.71 -10.67
CA ILE A 16 10.29 -1.58 -9.49
C ILE A 16 11.45 -1.15 -8.59
N ALA A 17 12.61 -0.83 -9.18
CA ALA A 17 13.78 -0.39 -8.41
C ALA A 17 13.49 0.90 -7.65
N LEU A 18 12.78 1.83 -8.28
CA LEU A 18 12.39 3.09 -7.63
C LEU A 18 11.43 2.84 -6.48
N CYS A 19 10.44 1.99 -6.67
CA CYS A 19 9.50 1.63 -5.60
C CYS A 19 10.23 0.98 -4.43
N ALA A 20 11.20 0.09 -4.70
CA ALA A 20 12.00 -0.55 -3.67
C ALA A 20 12.78 0.48 -2.86
N LYS A 21 13.35 1.48 -3.53
CA LYS A 21 14.07 2.57 -2.86
C LYS A 21 13.14 3.35 -1.94
N TRP A 22 11.94 3.71 -2.41
CA TRP A 22 10.95 4.41 -1.60
C TRP A 22 10.56 3.61 -0.37
N ARG A 23 10.36 2.30 -0.54
CA ARG A 23 9.98 1.43 0.58
C ARG A 23 11.07 1.40 1.65
N LEU A 24 12.34 1.35 1.25
CA LEU A 24 13.45 1.42 2.20
C LEU A 24 13.52 2.77 2.90
N GLU A 25 13.28 3.87 2.19
CA GLU A 25 13.25 5.20 2.81
C GLU A 25 12.13 5.32 3.83
N ALA A 26 10.96 4.75 3.54
CA ALA A 26 9.78 4.86 4.41
C ALA A 26 9.76 3.83 5.52
N PHE A 27 10.20 2.59 5.25
CA PHE A 27 10.02 1.44 6.13
C PHE A 27 11.31 0.66 6.40
N GLY A 28 12.46 1.25 6.13
CA GLY A 28 13.75 0.54 6.20
C GLY A 28 14.03 -0.10 7.55
N ASP A 29 13.65 0.55 8.64
CA ASP A 29 13.84 0.03 9.99
C ASP A 29 13.07 -1.28 10.21
N VAL A 30 11.91 -1.40 9.59
CA VAL A 30 11.05 -2.59 9.68
C VAL A 30 11.53 -3.68 8.73
N LEU A 31 11.91 -3.29 7.51
CA LEU A 31 12.29 -4.24 6.46
C LEU A 31 13.64 -4.91 6.74
N GLY A 32 14.59 -4.17 7.32
CA GLY A 32 15.90 -4.72 7.67
C GLY A 32 16.68 -5.29 6.49
N ALA A 33 16.40 -4.82 5.25
CA ALA A 33 16.94 -5.40 4.03
C ALA A 33 17.78 -4.39 3.27
N SER A 34 18.68 -4.87 2.42
CA SER A 34 19.42 -4.02 1.48
C SER A 34 18.51 -3.61 0.32
N LEU A 35 18.95 -2.61 -0.45
CA LEU A 35 18.22 -2.21 -1.65
C LEU A 35 18.08 -3.37 -2.63
N GLN A 36 19.15 -4.15 -2.83
CA GLN A 36 19.08 -5.30 -3.73
C GLN A 36 18.10 -6.35 -3.26
N ASP A 37 18.05 -6.62 -1.96
CA ASP A 37 17.08 -7.56 -1.38
C ASP A 37 15.65 -7.07 -1.60
N GLU A 38 15.42 -5.78 -1.40
CA GLU A 38 14.07 -5.22 -1.57
C GLU A 38 13.64 -5.21 -3.02
N ILE A 39 14.55 -4.92 -3.95
CA ILE A 39 14.26 -4.99 -5.39
C ILE A 39 13.82 -6.41 -5.76
N LYS A 40 14.58 -7.41 -5.32
CA LYS A 40 14.24 -8.80 -5.62
C LYS A 40 12.90 -9.20 -5.01
N ARG A 41 12.67 -8.80 -3.76
CA ARG A 41 11.40 -9.10 -3.08
C ARG A 41 10.23 -8.49 -3.84
N LEU A 42 10.37 -7.25 -4.30
CA LEU A 42 9.30 -6.58 -5.03
C LEU A 42 9.12 -7.18 -6.43
N GLU A 43 10.20 -7.56 -7.10
CA GLU A 43 10.12 -8.28 -8.37
C GLU A 43 9.34 -9.59 -8.22
N ASP A 44 9.66 -10.37 -7.18
CA ASP A 44 8.95 -11.61 -6.88
C ASP A 44 7.49 -11.35 -6.54
N PHE A 45 7.21 -10.29 -5.79
CA PHE A 45 5.86 -9.90 -5.43
C PHE A 45 5.03 -9.59 -6.69
N VAL A 46 5.57 -8.79 -7.58
CA VAL A 46 4.88 -8.38 -8.81
C VAL A 46 4.66 -9.60 -9.72
N ALA A 47 5.65 -10.49 -9.81
CA ALA A 47 5.55 -11.70 -10.63
C ALA A 47 4.59 -12.74 -10.05
N GLY A 48 4.32 -12.69 -8.76
CA GLY A 48 3.46 -13.65 -8.07
C GLY A 48 2.00 -13.59 -8.48
N GLY A 49 1.52 -12.47 -8.92
CA GLY A 49 0.26 -12.27 -9.64
C GLY A 49 -1.04 -12.47 -8.89
N GLN A 50 -1.20 -13.54 -8.15
CA GLN A 50 -2.50 -13.88 -7.57
C GLN A 50 -2.68 -13.23 -6.19
N GLY A 51 -3.74 -12.44 -6.06
CA GLY A 51 -4.09 -11.82 -4.79
C GLY A 51 -3.16 -10.71 -4.36
N GLN A 52 -2.20 -10.34 -5.19
CA GLN A 52 -1.24 -9.29 -4.84
C GLN A 52 -0.94 -8.41 -6.04
N VAL A 53 -0.89 -7.09 -5.79
CA VAL A 53 -0.72 -6.08 -6.81
C VAL A 53 0.15 -4.96 -6.23
N ALA A 54 1.12 -4.50 -7.01
CA ALA A 54 1.84 -3.27 -6.69
C ALA A 54 1.33 -2.17 -7.62
N LEU A 55 0.91 -1.05 -7.04
CA LEU A 55 0.40 0.09 -7.77
C LEU A 55 1.38 1.25 -7.67
N MET A 56 1.43 2.05 -8.72
CA MET A 56 2.20 3.29 -8.74
C MET A 56 1.32 4.43 -9.22
N ALA A 57 1.62 5.64 -8.76
CA ALA A 57 1.00 6.86 -9.26
C ALA A 57 2.06 7.72 -9.95
N ARG A 58 1.67 8.35 -11.05
CA ARG A 58 2.47 9.40 -11.70
C ARG A 58 1.73 10.71 -11.61
N CYS A 59 2.48 11.78 -11.37
CA CYS A 59 1.95 13.13 -11.40
C CYS A 59 2.64 13.84 -12.55
N ASP A 60 1.89 14.22 -13.58
CA ASP A 60 2.40 14.81 -14.82
C ASP A 60 3.54 13.98 -15.41
N GLY A 61 3.36 12.64 -15.42
CA GLY A 61 4.33 11.71 -15.98
C GLY A 61 5.49 11.33 -15.05
N VAL A 62 5.58 11.93 -13.86
CA VAL A 62 6.67 11.68 -12.91
C VAL A 62 6.19 10.70 -11.84
N PRO A 63 6.93 9.61 -11.56
CA PRO A 63 6.56 8.70 -10.47
C PRO A 63 6.48 9.44 -9.14
N ALA A 64 5.36 9.31 -8.43
CA ALA A 64 5.06 10.11 -7.25
C ALA A 64 4.63 9.31 -6.03
N GLY A 65 4.29 8.04 -6.18
CA GLY A 65 3.86 7.24 -5.04
C GLY A 65 3.57 5.80 -5.40
N THR A 66 3.37 4.97 -4.36
CA THR A 66 3.11 3.55 -4.51
C THR A 66 2.25 3.03 -3.38
N CYS A 67 1.59 1.89 -3.62
CA CYS A 67 0.77 1.19 -2.64
C CYS A 67 0.64 -0.27 -3.05
N LEU A 68 0.49 -1.16 -2.09
CA LEU A 68 0.38 -2.59 -2.35
C LEU A 68 -0.98 -3.13 -1.92
N LEU A 69 -1.50 -4.07 -2.71
CA LEU A 69 -2.55 -5.00 -2.28
C LEU A 69 -1.89 -6.34 -2.04
N THR A 70 -2.01 -6.89 -0.84
CA THR A 70 -1.31 -8.11 -0.47
C THR A 70 -2.22 -9.02 0.36
N PRO A 71 -2.06 -10.35 0.24
CA PRO A 71 -2.85 -11.29 1.05
C PRO A 71 -2.42 -11.32 2.52
N THR A 72 -1.20 -10.88 2.85
CA THR A 72 -0.68 -10.93 4.22
C THR A 72 0.00 -9.63 4.59
N GLU A 73 -0.05 -9.29 5.88
CA GLU A 73 0.60 -8.11 6.45
C GLU A 73 1.03 -8.42 7.87
N LEU A 74 2.19 -7.97 8.27
CA LEU A 74 2.79 -8.06 9.62
C LEU A 74 2.67 -9.44 10.29
N GLU A 75 3.73 -9.87 10.96
CA GLU A 75 3.77 -11.13 11.72
C GLU A 75 3.81 -10.83 13.22
N PRO A 76 3.01 -11.48 14.06
CA PRO A 76 1.86 -12.34 13.72
C PRO A 76 0.69 -11.49 13.27
N CYS A 77 0.02 -11.91 12.23
CA CYS A 77 -1.05 -11.11 11.65
C CYS A 77 -2.43 -11.59 12.09
N HIS A 78 -3.40 -10.73 11.96
CA HIS A 78 -4.80 -11.10 12.13
C HIS A 78 -5.22 -11.99 10.95
N PRO A 79 -6.13 -12.96 11.18
CA PRO A 79 -6.54 -13.90 10.12
C PRO A 79 -7.57 -13.29 9.17
N VAL A 80 -7.23 -12.16 8.57
CA VAL A 80 -8.07 -11.45 7.61
C VAL A 80 -7.24 -11.11 6.38
N SER A 81 -7.91 -10.86 5.27
CA SER A 81 -7.28 -10.61 3.98
C SER A 81 -8.31 -10.00 3.02
N PRO A 82 -7.91 -9.22 2.01
CA PRO A 82 -6.56 -8.75 1.71
C PRO A 82 -6.20 -7.47 2.47
N TRP A 83 -4.98 -7.01 2.28
CA TRP A 83 -4.43 -5.85 2.98
C TRP A 83 -4.00 -4.77 2.00
N LEU A 84 -4.24 -3.51 2.39
CA LEU A 84 -3.57 -2.35 1.81
C LEU A 84 -2.31 -2.12 2.63
N ALA A 85 -1.17 -2.05 1.97
CA ALA A 85 0.12 -1.96 2.65
C ALA A 85 1.07 -1.04 1.89
N GLY A 86 2.06 -0.50 2.60
CA GLY A 86 3.16 0.20 1.99
C GLY A 86 2.81 1.47 1.24
N LEU A 87 1.76 2.17 1.66
CA LEU A 87 1.40 3.45 1.03
C LEU A 87 2.51 4.47 1.24
N TYR A 88 3.00 5.03 0.15
CA TYR A 88 4.05 6.05 0.18
C TYR A 88 3.83 7.06 -0.93
N VAL A 89 3.90 8.34 -0.60
CA VAL A 89 3.88 9.44 -1.57
C VAL A 89 5.16 10.23 -1.38
N VAL A 90 5.86 10.50 -2.49
CA VAL A 90 7.09 11.30 -2.48
C VAL A 90 6.80 12.65 -1.84
N PRO A 91 7.64 13.13 -0.90
CA PRO A 91 7.33 14.33 -0.11
C PRO A 91 6.91 15.55 -0.92
N GLU A 92 7.58 15.85 -2.04
CA GLU A 92 7.23 17.02 -2.84
C GLU A 92 5.89 16.88 -3.57
N TYR A 93 5.31 15.69 -3.60
CA TYR A 93 4.02 15.44 -4.24
C TYR A 93 2.88 15.25 -3.24
N ARG A 94 3.14 15.39 -1.94
CA ARG A 94 2.12 15.24 -0.90
C ARG A 94 1.13 16.41 -0.94
N ARG A 95 -0.06 16.17 -0.34
CA ARG A 95 -1.17 17.13 -0.28
C ARG A 95 -1.76 17.48 -1.64
N ARG A 96 -1.65 16.56 -2.60
CA ARG A 96 -2.23 16.72 -3.95
C ARG A 96 -3.26 15.66 -4.27
N GLY A 97 -3.65 14.84 -3.28
CA GLY A 97 -4.64 13.78 -3.46
C GLY A 97 -4.09 12.47 -4.03
N ILE A 98 -2.76 12.32 -4.14
CA ILE A 98 -2.15 11.12 -4.72
C ILE A 98 -2.37 9.90 -3.81
N GLY A 99 -2.17 10.06 -2.50
CA GLY A 99 -2.42 8.98 -1.55
C GLY A 99 -3.85 8.50 -1.62
N ARG A 100 -4.80 9.43 -1.67
CA ARG A 100 -6.22 9.11 -1.80
C ARG A 100 -6.52 8.32 -3.08
N LEU A 101 -5.91 8.70 -4.20
CA LEU A 101 -6.09 7.98 -5.46
C LEU A 101 -5.47 6.58 -5.41
N LEU A 102 -4.30 6.44 -4.79
CA LEU A 102 -3.67 5.12 -4.62
C LEU A 102 -4.53 4.21 -3.76
N ILE A 103 -5.09 4.73 -2.66
CA ILE A 103 -5.98 3.97 -1.79
C ILE A 103 -7.21 3.52 -2.58
N SER A 104 -7.84 4.45 -3.31
CA SER A 104 -9.02 4.14 -4.11
C SER A 104 -8.72 3.09 -5.18
N ALA A 105 -7.57 3.19 -5.85
CA ALA A 105 -7.18 2.21 -6.86
C ALA A 105 -6.91 0.83 -6.23
N THR A 106 -6.34 0.80 -5.03
CA THR A 106 -6.11 -0.46 -4.31
C THR A 106 -7.44 -1.09 -3.90
N GLU A 107 -8.38 -0.29 -3.40
CA GLU A 107 -9.72 -0.76 -3.06
C GLU A 107 -10.41 -1.36 -4.28
N GLU A 108 -10.29 -0.71 -5.44
CA GLU A 108 -10.91 -1.20 -6.68
C GLU A 108 -10.29 -2.53 -7.12
N GLN A 109 -8.98 -2.69 -6.99
CA GLN A 109 -8.31 -3.95 -7.28
C GLN A 109 -8.82 -5.07 -6.37
N ALA A 110 -9.01 -4.78 -5.09
CA ALA A 110 -9.56 -5.74 -4.15
C ALA A 110 -10.99 -6.13 -4.53
N ARG A 111 -11.80 -5.14 -4.91
CA ARG A 111 -13.19 -5.37 -5.31
C ARG A 111 -13.27 -6.24 -6.56
N GLN A 112 -12.45 -5.94 -7.56
CA GLN A 112 -12.43 -6.71 -8.82
C GLN A 112 -12.04 -8.17 -8.60
N ARG A 113 -11.30 -8.46 -7.52
CA ARG A 113 -10.90 -9.82 -7.16
C ARG A 113 -11.90 -10.53 -6.27
N GLY A 114 -13.08 -9.93 -6.08
CA GLY A 114 -14.18 -10.56 -5.35
C GLY A 114 -14.13 -10.39 -3.84
N ASN A 115 -13.30 -9.50 -3.34
CA ASN A 115 -13.20 -9.28 -1.90
C ASN A 115 -14.30 -8.33 -1.42
N SER A 116 -14.91 -8.65 -0.28
CA SER A 116 -15.95 -7.81 0.33
C SER A 116 -15.36 -6.76 1.27
N HIS A 117 -14.15 -6.95 1.73
CA HIS A 117 -13.47 -6.05 2.67
C HIS A 117 -12.01 -5.94 2.33
N ILE A 118 -11.38 -4.87 2.82
CA ILE A 118 -9.93 -4.67 2.76
C ILE A 118 -9.49 -4.11 4.11
N TYR A 119 -8.26 -4.43 4.51
CA TYR A 119 -7.75 -4.14 5.85
C TYR A 119 -6.43 -3.39 5.77
N LEU A 120 -6.11 -2.65 6.84
CA LEU A 120 -4.79 -2.05 7.00
C LEU A 120 -4.47 -1.88 8.50
N TYR A 121 -3.17 -1.72 8.79
CA TYR A 121 -2.72 -1.25 10.10
C TYR A 121 -2.24 0.19 9.98
N THR A 122 -2.53 1.01 10.98
CA THR A 122 -1.98 2.36 11.07
C THR A 122 -1.76 2.75 12.52
N ASP A 123 -0.75 3.58 12.78
CA ASP A 123 -0.50 4.11 14.11
C ASP A 123 -0.93 5.58 14.25
N ASP A 124 -0.77 6.37 13.20
CA ASP A 124 -0.96 7.81 13.28
C ASP A 124 -1.94 8.41 12.25
N ALA A 125 -2.54 7.58 11.38
CA ALA A 125 -3.38 8.07 10.29
C ALA A 125 -4.84 7.66 10.42
N ILE A 126 -5.31 7.32 11.63
CA ILE A 126 -6.68 6.85 11.85
C ILE A 126 -7.70 7.84 11.28
N ALA A 127 -7.58 9.12 11.62
CA ALA A 127 -8.54 10.13 11.17
C ALA A 127 -8.56 10.28 9.66
N PHE A 128 -7.38 10.17 9.04
CA PHE A 128 -7.28 10.22 7.58
C PHE A 128 -8.08 9.10 6.93
N TYR A 129 -7.88 7.87 7.38
CA TYR A 129 -8.60 6.72 6.82
C TYR A 129 -10.08 6.74 7.17
N GLU A 130 -10.44 7.20 8.38
CA GLU A 130 -11.86 7.36 8.73
C GLU A 130 -12.56 8.33 7.78
N GLY A 131 -11.89 9.40 7.39
CA GLY A 131 -12.40 10.35 6.42
C GLY A 131 -12.62 9.74 5.03
N LEU A 132 -11.98 8.61 4.74
CA LEU A 132 -12.13 7.88 3.48
C LEU A 132 -13.12 6.72 3.56
N GLY A 133 -13.77 6.53 4.73
CA GLY A 133 -14.76 5.48 4.90
C GLY A 133 -14.25 4.21 5.57
N TRP A 134 -13.03 4.22 6.08
CA TRP A 134 -12.48 3.10 6.85
C TRP A 134 -12.89 3.22 8.31
N ARG A 135 -12.94 2.11 9.04
CA ARG A 135 -13.28 2.10 10.46
C ARG A 135 -12.29 1.28 11.27
N VAL A 136 -12.04 1.70 12.50
CA VAL A 136 -11.22 0.92 13.42
C VAL A 136 -12.03 -0.28 13.89
N ILE A 137 -11.48 -1.48 13.76
CA ILE A 137 -12.12 -2.70 14.24
C ILE A 137 -11.39 -3.28 15.44
N GLU A 138 -10.13 -2.94 15.67
CA GLU A 138 -9.39 -3.43 16.83
C GLU A 138 -8.18 -2.54 17.08
N GLN A 139 -7.84 -2.36 18.36
CA GLN A 139 -6.56 -1.78 18.77
C GLN A 139 -5.63 -2.95 19.10
N THR A 140 -4.39 -2.88 18.63
CA THR A 140 -3.44 -3.96 18.79
C THR A 140 -2.03 -3.42 19.03
N MET A 141 -1.09 -4.32 19.32
CA MET A 141 0.31 -3.97 19.50
C MET A 141 1.15 -4.72 18.48
N TRP A 142 2.13 -4.04 17.92
CA TRP A 142 3.10 -4.65 17.02
C TRP A 142 4.48 -4.14 17.40
N MET A 143 5.39 -5.06 17.77
CA MET A 143 6.74 -4.71 18.23
C MET A 143 6.72 -3.59 19.28
N ASP A 144 5.85 -3.76 20.30
CA ASP A 144 5.63 -2.80 21.40
C ASP A 144 5.11 -1.44 20.92
N HIS A 145 4.54 -1.38 19.73
CA HIS A 145 4.02 -0.16 19.15
C HIS A 145 2.51 -0.27 18.97
N PRO A 146 1.72 0.71 19.50
CA PRO A 146 0.25 0.67 19.33
C PRO A 146 -0.13 0.84 17.86
N MET A 147 -1.04 0.00 17.39
CA MET A 147 -1.55 0.03 16.03
C MET A 147 -3.05 -0.12 16.04
N ALA A 148 -3.72 0.51 15.08
CA ALA A 148 -5.14 0.28 14.84
C ALA A 148 -5.28 -0.63 13.62
N LEU A 149 -6.08 -1.69 13.77
CA LEU A 149 -6.51 -2.49 12.64
C LEU A 149 -7.78 -1.84 12.09
N MET A 150 -7.74 -1.45 10.84
CA MET A 150 -8.86 -0.79 10.18
C MET A 150 -9.37 -1.62 9.02
N ALA A 151 -10.67 -1.46 8.72
CA ALA A 151 -11.32 -2.18 7.64
C ALA A 151 -12.21 -1.23 6.83
N ARG A 152 -12.34 -1.55 5.55
CA ARG A 152 -13.31 -0.89 4.68
C ARG A 152 -14.20 -1.93 4.02
N ASP A 153 -15.50 -1.68 4.03
CA ASP A 153 -16.47 -2.51 3.31
C ASP A 153 -16.47 -2.10 1.84
N LEU A 154 -16.24 -3.07 0.97
CA LEU A 154 -16.14 -2.85 -0.47
C LEU A 154 -17.45 -3.13 -1.22
N ARG A 155 -18.48 -3.57 -0.51
CA ARG A 155 -19.74 -3.98 -1.13
C ARG A 155 -20.68 -2.81 -1.43
N ALA A 156 -20.41 -1.68 -0.86
CA ALA A 156 -21.27 -0.49 -1.02
C ALA A 156 -21.07 0.17 -2.38
#